data_074f01e78ce34be7ebd5ce5578a83323
#
_entry.id   074f01e78ce34be7ebd5ce5578a83323
#
_cell.length_a   1.000
_cell.length_b   1.000
_cell.length_c   1.000
_cell.angle_alpha   90.00
_cell.angle_beta   90.00
_cell.angle_gamma   90.00
#
_symmetry.space_group_name_H-M   'P 1'
#
loop_
_entity.id
_entity.type
_entity.pdbx_description
1 polymer ?
#
loop_
_entity_poly.entity_id
_entity_poly.type
_entity_poly.pdbx_seq_one_letter_code
_entity_poly.pdbx_strand_id
1 'polypeptide(L)'
;MRLLVMVLALSGFIMVGCSGPKQKPEDVALAFNEAVFAGDVQKIMSIMYTDEDYVAIHGKKKANSSNDANSTENESGALSEGKLTIALKPVAVHAALHDGYKSAKVLAVDGDCYSHKDECSVKLEIIFVNGTVHENDINLINVNGNLKVKM
;
A
#
# COMPACT_ATOMS: atom_id res chain seq x y z
N MET A 1 44.49 -35.49 -34.51
CA MET A 1 44.90 -34.18 -34.01
C MET A 1 43.64 -33.29 -33.92
N ARG A 2 42.99 -33.22 -32.77
CA ARG A 2 41.73 -32.47 -32.58
C ARG A 2 42.06 -31.18 -31.81
N LEU A 3 41.91 -30.06 -32.49
CA LEU A 3 42.10 -28.73 -31.93
C LEU A 3 40.86 -28.38 -31.09
N LEU A 4 41.03 -28.26 -29.77
CA LEU A 4 40.01 -27.82 -28.84
C LEU A 4 40.11 -26.31 -28.75
N VAL A 5 39.15 -25.59 -29.34
CA VAL A 5 39.04 -24.14 -29.22
C VAL A 5 38.20 -23.85 -27.97
N MET A 6 38.88 -23.40 -26.89
CA MET A 6 38.22 -22.85 -25.72
C MET A 6 37.76 -21.43 -26.04
N VAL A 7 36.46 -21.21 -26.13
CA VAL A 7 35.85 -19.89 -26.17
C VAL A 7 35.59 -19.46 -24.72
N LEU A 8 36.43 -18.55 -24.21
CA LEU A 8 36.16 -17.84 -22.95
C LEU A 8 35.05 -16.81 -23.21
N ALA A 9 33.84 -17.12 -22.75
CA ALA A 9 32.77 -16.13 -22.68
C ALA A 9 33.00 -15.22 -21.48
N LEU A 10 33.49 -14.01 -21.73
CA LEU A 10 33.49 -12.92 -20.75
C LEU A 10 32.04 -12.51 -20.50
N SER A 11 31.46 -12.95 -19.40
CA SER A 11 30.19 -12.51 -18.92
C SER A 11 30.34 -11.10 -18.31
N GLY A 12 30.12 -10.08 -19.14
CA GLY A 12 30.01 -8.70 -18.67
C GLY A 12 28.77 -8.57 -17.78
N PHE A 13 28.96 -8.44 -16.47
CA PHE A 13 27.94 -8.03 -15.55
C PHE A 13 27.60 -6.56 -15.82
N ILE A 14 26.58 -6.33 -16.63
CA ILE A 14 25.94 -5.01 -16.74
C ILE A 14 25.12 -4.83 -15.48
N MET A 15 25.66 -4.04 -14.53
CA MET A 15 24.86 -3.50 -13.43
C MET A 15 23.86 -2.49 -14.03
N VAL A 16 22.74 -3.01 -14.53
CA VAL A 16 21.58 -2.17 -14.84
C VAL A 16 21.04 -1.68 -13.51
N GLY A 17 21.25 -0.40 -13.25
CA GLY A 17 20.61 0.27 -12.10
C GLY A 17 19.11 0.01 -12.14
N CYS A 18 18.61 -0.77 -11.21
CA CYS A 18 17.20 -1.05 -11.04
C CYS A 18 16.47 0.20 -10.57
N SER A 19 16.10 1.07 -11.50
CA SER A 19 14.85 1.81 -11.35
C SER A 19 13.76 0.81 -11.76
N GLY A 20 13.27 0.02 -10.81
CA GLY A 20 12.14 -0.87 -11.03
C GLY A 20 10.96 -0.07 -11.60
N PRO A 21 10.06 -0.71 -12.37
CA PRO A 21 8.89 -0.03 -12.89
C PRO A 21 8.17 0.67 -11.74
N LYS A 22 7.90 1.98 -11.88
CA LYS A 22 7.15 2.74 -10.89
C LYS A 22 5.81 2.05 -10.67
N GLN A 23 5.47 1.79 -9.40
CA GLN A 23 4.16 1.23 -9.06
C GLN A 23 3.07 2.18 -9.54
N LYS A 24 2.06 1.65 -10.22
CA LYS A 24 0.90 2.44 -10.61
C LYS A 24 -0.04 2.60 -9.43
N PRO A 25 -0.52 3.82 -9.13
CA PRO A 25 -1.44 4.05 -8.03
C PRO A 25 -2.71 3.22 -8.15
N GLU A 26 -3.21 3.01 -9.37
CA GLU A 26 -4.36 2.18 -9.65
C GLU A 26 -4.16 0.73 -9.18
N ASP A 27 -3.00 0.15 -9.50
CA ASP A 27 -2.69 -1.24 -9.16
C ASP A 27 -2.59 -1.42 -7.63
N VAL A 28 -2.00 -0.44 -6.92
CA VAL A 28 -1.88 -0.46 -5.46
C VAL A 28 -3.26 -0.35 -4.81
N ALA A 29 -4.10 0.57 -5.27
CA ALA A 29 -5.44 0.77 -4.74
C ALA A 29 -6.34 -0.45 -4.97
N LEU A 30 -6.30 -1.05 -6.16
CA LEU A 30 -7.04 -2.28 -6.47
C LEU A 30 -6.56 -3.45 -5.61
N ALA A 31 -5.23 -3.66 -5.50
CA ALA A 31 -4.66 -4.73 -4.69
C ALA A 31 -5.02 -4.58 -3.20
N PHE A 32 -5.05 -3.35 -2.68
CA PHE A 32 -5.49 -3.08 -1.33
C PHE A 32 -6.97 -3.40 -1.14
N ASN A 33 -7.83 -2.91 -2.05
CA ASN A 33 -9.26 -3.17 -2.00
C ASN A 33 -9.59 -4.67 -2.06
N GLU A 34 -8.94 -5.42 -2.94
CA GLU A 34 -9.08 -6.88 -3.03
C GLU A 34 -8.67 -7.58 -1.74
N ALA A 35 -7.53 -7.16 -1.14
CA ALA A 35 -7.06 -7.71 0.13
C ALA A 35 -8.05 -7.44 1.28
N VAL A 36 -8.66 -6.24 1.31
CA VAL A 36 -9.68 -5.88 2.30
C VAL A 36 -10.90 -6.79 2.21
N PHE A 37 -11.44 -7.01 1.01
CA PHE A 37 -12.60 -7.89 0.83
C PHE A 37 -12.27 -9.38 0.97
N ALA A 38 -11.04 -9.78 0.70
CA ALA A 38 -10.54 -11.14 0.94
C ALA A 38 -10.22 -11.39 2.43
N GLY A 39 -10.15 -10.34 3.27
CA GLY A 39 -9.68 -10.44 4.66
C GLY A 39 -8.20 -10.81 4.78
N ASP A 40 -7.39 -10.52 3.76
CA ASP A 40 -5.96 -10.83 3.73
C ASP A 40 -5.17 -9.76 4.51
N VAL A 41 -5.14 -9.96 5.82
CA VAL A 41 -4.48 -9.05 6.78
C VAL A 41 -3.00 -8.84 6.45
N GLN A 42 -2.29 -9.90 6.05
CA GLN A 42 -0.86 -9.81 5.74
C GLN A 42 -0.61 -8.94 4.51
N LYS A 43 -1.43 -9.12 3.47
CA LYS A 43 -1.38 -8.29 2.26
C LYS A 43 -1.68 -6.83 2.58
N ILE A 44 -2.73 -6.57 3.36
CA ILE A 44 -3.10 -5.21 3.79
C ILE A 44 -1.93 -4.55 4.52
N MET A 45 -1.35 -5.22 5.54
CA MET A 45 -0.22 -4.69 6.31
C MET A 45 1.00 -4.38 5.44
N SER A 46 1.25 -5.17 4.41
CA SER A 46 2.38 -4.94 3.49
C SER A 46 2.22 -3.69 2.62
N ILE A 47 0.97 -3.28 2.37
CA ILE A 47 0.64 -2.13 1.51
C ILE A 47 0.41 -0.86 2.33
N MET A 48 0.07 -0.98 3.61
CA MET A 48 -0.24 0.18 4.47
C MET A 48 0.99 1.02 4.79
N TYR A 49 0.74 2.31 4.97
CA TYR A 49 1.68 3.28 5.51
C TYR A 49 1.88 3.06 7.02
N THR A 50 3.13 2.97 7.46
CA THR A 50 3.51 2.66 8.83
C THR A 50 4.23 3.82 9.52
N ASP A 51 4.43 3.73 10.83
CA ASP A 51 5.25 4.69 11.58
C ASP A 51 6.72 4.68 11.12
N GLU A 52 7.22 3.53 10.66
CA GLU A 52 8.56 3.42 10.09
C GLU A 52 8.65 4.20 8.77
N ASP A 53 7.61 4.12 7.93
CA ASP A 53 7.49 4.90 6.70
C ASP A 53 7.42 6.40 7.01
N TYR A 54 6.70 6.78 8.08
CA TYR A 54 6.67 8.18 8.56
C TYR A 54 8.07 8.68 8.91
N VAL A 55 8.83 7.89 9.67
CA VAL A 55 10.21 8.24 10.05
C VAL A 55 11.13 8.31 8.83
N ALA A 56 10.94 7.43 7.85
CA ALA A 56 11.71 7.44 6.60
C ALA A 56 11.50 8.73 5.79
N ILE A 57 10.28 9.28 5.78
CA ILE A 57 9.95 10.53 5.06
C ILE A 57 10.37 11.79 5.84
N HIS A 58 10.07 11.83 7.16
CA HIS A 58 10.15 13.06 7.95
C HIS A 58 11.39 13.13 8.85
N GLY A 59 12.15 12.03 8.94
CA GLY A 59 13.25 11.87 9.89
C GLY A 59 12.73 11.64 11.32
N LYS A 60 13.63 11.21 12.20
CA LYS A 60 13.29 11.05 13.63
C LYS A 60 12.92 12.42 14.20
N LYS A 61 11.70 12.59 14.73
CA LYS A 61 11.39 13.70 15.62
C LYS A 61 12.41 13.67 16.73
N LYS A 62 13.22 14.74 16.89
CA LYS A 62 13.97 14.95 18.13
C LYS A 62 12.95 14.94 19.24
N ALA A 63 13.05 13.96 20.13
CA ALA A 63 12.34 13.97 21.40
C ALA A 63 12.86 15.18 22.18
N ASN A 64 12.22 16.33 22.02
CA ASN A 64 12.38 17.44 22.94
C ASN A 64 11.69 17.01 24.23
N SER A 65 12.55 16.66 25.20
CA SER A 65 12.22 16.56 26.61
C SER A 65 11.52 17.86 27.03
N SER A 66 10.22 17.81 27.17
CA SER A 66 9.47 18.70 28.05
C SER A 66 8.49 17.83 28.81
N ASN A 67 8.75 17.70 30.11
CA ASN A 67 7.86 17.15 31.11
C ASN A 67 6.57 17.95 31.12
N ASP A 68 5.55 17.44 30.48
CA ASP A 68 4.16 17.78 30.77
C ASP A 68 3.37 16.47 30.81
N ALA A 69 3.21 16.00 32.07
CA ALA A 69 2.30 14.93 32.40
C ALA A 69 0.88 15.47 32.25
N ASN A 70 0.32 15.39 31.09
CA ASN A 70 -1.11 15.23 30.80
C ASN A 70 -1.38 15.44 29.31
N SER A 71 -1.05 14.51 28.47
CA SER A 71 -1.60 14.44 27.13
C SER A 71 -2.02 13.02 26.85
N THR A 72 -3.32 12.87 26.77
CA THR A 72 -4.07 11.77 26.17
C THR A 72 -3.18 11.04 25.14
N GLU A 73 -2.98 9.76 25.36
CA GLU A 73 -2.25 8.86 24.50
C GLU A 73 -2.69 9.06 23.04
N ASN A 74 -1.89 9.80 22.28
CA ASN A 74 -1.89 9.67 20.85
C ASN A 74 -1.29 8.30 20.57
N GLU A 75 -2.15 7.30 20.55
CA GLU A 75 -1.85 6.01 19.98
C GLU A 75 -1.52 6.22 18.50
N SER A 76 -0.25 6.53 18.19
CA SER A 76 0.35 6.11 16.94
C SER A 76 0.53 4.59 17.06
N GLY A 77 -0.59 3.91 17.22
CA GLY A 77 -0.59 2.46 17.36
C GLY A 77 -0.37 1.87 15.99
N ALA A 78 0.83 1.34 15.74
CA ALA A 78 1.01 0.38 14.67
C ALA A 78 -0.21 -0.55 14.69
N LEU A 79 -0.98 -0.56 13.59
CA LEU A 79 -2.16 -1.42 13.48
C LEU A 79 -1.67 -2.85 13.60
N SER A 80 -1.85 -3.44 14.80
CA SER A 80 -1.51 -4.84 14.99
C SER A 80 -2.47 -5.70 14.18
N GLU A 81 -2.00 -6.87 13.74
CA GLU A 81 -2.80 -7.83 12.98
C GLU A 81 -4.16 -8.08 13.62
N GLY A 82 -4.22 -8.16 14.96
CA GLY A 82 -5.47 -8.34 15.71
C GLY A 82 -6.42 -7.15 15.60
N LYS A 83 -5.92 -5.92 15.68
CA LYS A 83 -6.74 -4.69 15.51
C LYS A 83 -7.30 -4.62 14.08
N LEU A 84 -6.47 -4.94 13.08
CA LEU A 84 -6.90 -4.92 11.68
C LEU A 84 -7.96 -6.00 11.41
N THR A 85 -7.79 -7.21 11.95
CA THR A 85 -8.78 -8.28 11.85
C THR A 85 -10.14 -7.83 12.40
N ILE A 86 -10.16 -7.11 13.52
CA ILE A 86 -11.39 -6.57 14.10
C ILE A 86 -11.99 -5.48 13.20
N ALA A 87 -11.15 -4.59 12.66
CA ALA A 87 -11.57 -3.50 11.78
C ALA A 87 -12.17 -3.99 10.45
N LEU A 88 -11.78 -5.16 9.97
CA LEU A 88 -12.32 -5.76 8.73
C LEU A 88 -13.69 -6.43 8.91
N LYS A 89 -14.11 -6.74 10.13
CA LYS A 89 -15.43 -7.39 10.36
C LYS A 89 -16.61 -6.63 9.77
N PRO A 90 -16.75 -5.29 9.93
CA PRO A 90 -17.82 -4.54 9.30
C PRO A 90 -17.80 -4.64 7.77
N VAL A 91 -16.62 -4.67 7.15
CA VAL A 91 -16.48 -4.81 5.69
C VAL A 91 -17.00 -6.17 5.22
N ALA A 92 -16.66 -7.25 5.93
CA ALA A 92 -17.16 -8.59 5.62
C ALA A 92 -18.68 -8.69 5.76
N VAL A 93 -19.25 -8.10 6.82
CA VAL A 93 -20.70 -8.01 7.01
C VAL A 93 -21.36 -7.21 5.89
N HIS A 94 -20.79 -6.06 5.53
CA HIS A 94 -21.31 -5.23 4.44
C HIS A 94 -21.29 -5.99 3.11
N ALA A 95 -20.19 -6.67 2.78
CA ALA A 95 -20.12 -7.49 1.58
C ALA A 95 -21.17 -8.59 1.58
N ALA A 96 -21.38 -9.27 2.72
CA ALA A 96 -22.38 -10.33 2.85
C ALA A 96 -23.81 -9.82 2.63
N LEU A 97 -24.15 -8.60 3.04
CA LEU A 97 -25.44 -7.96 2.79
C LEU A 97 -25.72 -7.71 1.29
N HIS A 98 -24.70 -7.74 0.47
CA HIS A 98 -24.74 -7.50 -0.97
C HIS A 98 -24.35 -8.75 -1.79
N ASP A 99 -24.55 -9.95 -1.23
CA ASP A 99 -24.22 -11.26 -1.82
C ASP A 99 -22.72 -11.46 -2.11
N GLY A 100 -21.85 -10.64 -1.55
CA GLY A 100 -20.40 -10.70 -1.69
C GLY A 100 -19.80 -9.64 -2.60
N TYR A 101 -18.50 -9.44 -2.44
CA TYR A 101 -17.69 -8.60 -3.34
C TYR A 101 -17.53 -9.28 -4.71
N LYS A 102 -17.72 -8.54 -5.78
CA LYS A 102 -17.57 -9.04 -7.16
C LYS A 102 -16.29 -8.51 -7.82
N SER A 103 -16.12 -7.19 -7.84
CA SER A 103 -14.98 -6.53 -8.48
C SER A 103 -14.89 -5.07 -8.07
N ALA A 104 -13.75 -4.43 -8.38
CA ALA A 104 -13.61 -2.99 -8.37
C ALA A 104 -13.01 -2.50 -9.68
N LYS A 105 -13.27 -1.24 -10.03
CA LYS A 105 -12.62 -0.54 -11.13
C LYS A 105 -12.21 0.87 -10.70
N VAL A 106 -11.15 1.38 -11.30
CA VAL A 106 -10.69 2.75 -11.08
C VAL A 106 -11.57 3.71 -11.87
N LEU A 107 -12.06 4.76 -11.19
CA LEU A 107 -12.80 5.86 -11.80
C LEU A 107 -11.89 7.05 -12.07
N ALA A 108 -11.01 7.41 -11.13
CA ALA A 108 -10.13 8.56 -11.24
C ALA A 108 -8.88 8.38 -10.36
N VAL A 109 -7.82 9.11 -10.70
CA VAL A 109 -6.63 9.32 -9.87
C VAL A 109 -6.44 10.81 -9.74
N ASP A 110 -6.46 11.32 -8.52
CA ASP A 110 -6.35 12.73 -8.19
C ASP A 110 -5.04 13.00 -7.43
N GLY A 111 -4.29 14.02 -7.84
CA GLY A 111 -3.01 14.40 -7.25
C GLY A 111 -1.80 13.73 -7.91
N ASP A 112 -0.60 14.08 -7.43
CA ASP A 112 0.66 13.52 -7.92
C ASP A 112 1.19 12.42 -7.00
N CYS A 113 0.90 11.18 -7.36
CA CYS A 113 1.32 10.00 -6.61
C CYS A 113 2.84 9.75 -6.63
N TYR A 114 3.59 10.44 -7.48
CA TYR A 114 5.03 10.20 -7.67
C TYR A 114 5.91 11.25 -7.00
N SER A 115 5.33 12.34 -6.56
CA SER A 115 6.01 13.37 -5.78
C SER A 115 6.36 12.86 -4.39
N HIS A 116 7.53 13.24 -3.88
CA HIS A 116 7.92 12.91 -2.50
C HIS A 116 7.07 13.71 -1.52
N LYS A 117 6.44 13.01 -0.58
CA LYS A 117 5.59 13.52 0.51
C LYS A 117 4.19 14.00 0.09
N ASP A 118 3.87 14.00 -1.18
CA ASP A 118 2.53 14.34 -1.62
C ASP A 118 1.62 13.13 -1.53
N GLU A 119 0.38 13.41 -1.24
CA GLU A 119 -0.67 12.41 -1.19
C GLU A 119 -1.46 12.47 -2.50
N CYS A 120 -1.86 11.33 -2.99
CA CYS A 120 -2.82 11.24 -4.07
C CYS A 120 -3.99 10.35 -3.66
N SER A 121 -5.08 10.46 -4.37
CA SER A 121 -6.27 9.65 -4.12
C SER A 121 -6.65 8.86 -5.37
N VAL A 122 -7.00 7.60 -5.18
CA VAL A 122 -7.56 6.75 -6.23
C VAL A 122 -9.00 6.46 -5.90
N LYS A 123 -9.91 6.95 -6.74
CA LYS A 123 -11.33 6.68 -6.62
C LYS A 123 -11.66 5.35 -7.27
N LEU A 124 -12.26 4.45 -6.49
CA LEU A 124 -12.72 3.14 -6.93
C LEU A 124 -14.24 3.07 -6.97
N GLU A 125 -14.77 2.38 -7.97
CA GLU A 125 -16.13 1.87 -7.99
C GLU A 125 -16.08 0.40 -7.58
N ILE A 126 -16.74 0.07 -6.48
CA ILE A 126 -16.82 -1.29 -5.91
C ILE A 126 -18.16 -1.88 -6.33
N ILE A 127 -18.12 -3.04 -6.97
CA ILE A 127 -19.30 -3.72 -7.50
C ILE A 127 -19.52 -5.00 -6.69
N PHE A 128 -20.71 -5.16 -6.16
CA PHE A 128 -21.14 -6.35 -5.44
C PHE A 128 -21.91 -7.34 -6.33
N VAL A 129 -22.04 -8.57 -5.86
CA VAL A 129 -22.66 -9.66 -6.65
C VAL A 129 -24.11 -9.37 -6.98
N ASN A 130 -24.86 -8.75 -6.06
CA ASN A 130 -26.26 -8.36 -6.28
C ASN A 130 -26.42 -7.12 -7.22
N GLY A 131 -25.32 -6.59 -7.76
CA GLY A 131 -25.32 -5.42 -8.65
C GLY A 131 -25.27 -4.08 -7.93
N THR A 132 -25.25 -4.03 -6.61
CA THR A 132 -25.02 -2.78 -5.86
C THR A 132 -23.62 -2.24 -6.15
N VAL A 133 -23.53 -0.91 -6.24
CA VAL A 133 -22.30 -0.20 -6.53
C VAL A 133 -22.03 0.83 -5.44
N HIS A 134 -20.79 0.86 -4.95
CA HIS A 134 -20.31 1.86 -3.99
C HIS A 134 -19.04 2.51 -4.51
N GLU A 135 -18.85 3.79 -4.22
CA GLU A 135 -17.60 4.49 -4.46
C GLU A 135 -16.76 4.53 -3.17
N ASN A 136 -15.45 4.42 -3.32
CA ASN A 136 -14.50 4.54 -2.24
C ASN A 136 -13.23 5.25 -2.72
N ASP A 137 -12.65 6.09 -1.88
CA ASP A 137 -11.40 6.79 -2.16
C ASP A 137 -10.27 6.15 -1.33
N ILE A 138 -9.19 5.74 -2.01
CA ILE A 138 -8.00 5.18 -1.41
C ILE A 138 -6.88 6.23 -1.47
N ASN A 139 -6.47 6.72 -0.32
CA ASN A 139 -5.38 7.69 -0.22
C ASN A 139 -4.03 6.97 -0.24
N LEU A 140 -3.14 7.44 -1.10
CA LEU A 140 -1.80 6.91 -1.27
C LEU A 140 -0.74 7.97 -0.96
N ILE A 141 0.39 7.52 -0.45
CA ILE A 141 1.59 8.34 -0.22
C ILE A 141 2.82 7.63 -0.78
N ASN A 142 3.73 8.40 -1.36
CA ASN A 142 4.98 7.87 -1.88
C ASN A 142 6.06 7.83 -0.80
N VAL A 143 6.50 6.62 -0.46
CA VAL A 143 7.59 6.36 0.49
C VAL A 143 8.79 5.81 -0.29
N ASN A 144 9.76 6.68 -0.58
CA ASN A 144 10.99 6.28 -1.28
C ASN A 144 10.78 5.49 -2.58
N GLY A 145 9.78 5.89 -3.37
CA GLY A 145 9.44 5.25 -4.64
C GLY A 145 8.39 4.13 -4.54
N ASN A 146 7.96 3.77 -3.33
CA ASN A 146 6.90 2.81 -3.09
C ASN A 146 5.61 3.53 -2.67
N LEU A 147 4.51 3.20 -3.32
CA LEU A 147 3.20 3.70 -2.94
C LEU A 147 2.63 2.89 -1.78
N LYS A 148 2.19 3.58 -0.73
CA LYS A 148 1.58 3.02 0.47
C LYS A 148 0.20 3.60 0.69
N VAL A 149 -0.72 2.80 1.20
CA VAL A 149 -2.08 3.26 1.55
C VAL A 149 -2.05 3.98 2.89
N LYS A 150 -2.54 5.20 2.92
CA LYS A 150 -2.71 6.00 4.13
C LYS A 150 -4.17 5.93 4.58
N MET A 151 -4.39 5.46 5.78
CA MET A 151 -5.71 5.41 6.42
C MET A 151 -5.89 6.54 7.44
#